data_3b4ca24facb4a508e18c79428f574ba1
#
_entry.id   3b4ca24facb4a508e18c79428f574ba1
#
_cell.length_a   1.000
_cell.length_b   1.000
_cell.length_c   1.000
_cell.angle_alpha   90.00
_cell.angle_beta   90.00
_cell.angle_gamma   90.00
#
_symmetry.space_group_name_H-M   'P 1'
#
loop_
_entity.id
_entity.type
_entity.pdbx_description
1 polymer ?
#
loop_
_entity_poly.entity_id
_entity_poly.type
_entity_poly.pdbx_seq_one_letter_code
_entity_poly.pdbx_strand_id
1 'polypeptide(L)'
;NQFLEYDQMREKHDYVLDISAKNGDVQSTALHIAVFSAFTEGMQLFSSFIMLLNFPRHGKMKGMGQIVTWSIVDETIHTESMIKLFKEYVKENPEIWNDELKGKIYTIAERMVLLEDRFIDLAFELGPMNDLNSEDVKQYIRYITDRRLISLGLKGIMKVKKNPLLWVEEMINAPTHTNFFENRATDYARGALSGSWDDVWAKEI
;
A
#
# COMPACT_ATOMS: atom_id res chain seq x y z
N ASN A 1 13.62 -10.83 -14.82
CA ASN A 1 12.70 -10.12 -13.90
C ASN A 1 13.47 -9.64 -12.66
N GLN A 2 14.11 -8.45 -12.75
CA GLN A 2 14.88 -7.86 -11.65
C GLN A 2 14.09 -7.75 -10.34
N PHE A 3 12.78 -7.53 -10.43
CA PHE A 3 11.86 -7.50 -9.27
C PHE A 3 11.95 -8.77 -8.40
N LEU A 4 12.08 -9.95 -9.01
CA LEU A 4 12.12 -11.23 -8.30
C LEU A 4 13.56 -11.65 -7.87
N GLU A 5 14.57 -10.81 -8.09
CA GLU A 5 15.93 -11.05 -7.62
C GLU A 5 16.05 -10.82 -6.11
N TYR A 6 15.20 -9.97 -5.55
CA TYR A 6 15.14 -9.72 -4.12
C TYR A 6 14.22 -10.73 -3.44
N ASP A 7 14.74 -11.50 -2.47
CA ASP A 7 13.98 -12.53 -1.75
C ASP A 7 12.72 -11.95 -1.09
N GLN A 8 12.80 -10.77 -0.52
CA GLN A 8 11.70 -10.09 0.15
C GLN A 8 10.55 -9.76 -0.83
N MET A 9 10.88 -9.35 -2.04
CA MET A 9 9.89 -9.05 -3.08
C MET A 9 9.26 -10.34 -3.62
N ARG A 10 10.07 -11.38 -3.84
CA ARG A 10 9.61 -12.68 -4.28
C ARG A 10 8.68 -13.31 -3.27
N GLU A 11 9.02 -13.32 -1.98
CA GLU A 11 8.16 -13.87 -0.93
C GLU A 11 6.80 -13.17 -0.85
N LYS A 12 6.76 -11.83 -0.97
CA LYS A 12 5.49 -11.10 -1.04
C LYS A 12 4.64 -11.55 -2.22
N HIS A 13 5.24 -11.62 -3.40
CA HIS A 13 4.59 -12.03 -4.64
C HIS A 13 4.05 -13.46 -4.55
N ASP A 14 4.89 -14.40 -4.15
CA ASP A 14 4.53 -15.82 -4.07
C ASP A 14 3.43 -16.06 -3.04
N TYR A 15 3.47 -15.35 -1.91
CA TYR A 15 2.41 -15.46 -0.90
C TYR A 15 1.04 -15.01 -1.42
N VAL A 16 0.98 -13.91 -2.17
CA VAL A 16 -0.27 -13.44 -2.79
C VAL A 16 -0.77 -14.43 -3.85
N LEU A 17 0.14 -15.02 -4.65
CA LEU A 17 -0.22 -16.06 -5.62
C LEU A 17 -0.76 -17.32 -4.93
N ASP A 18 -0.15 -17.76 -3.84
CA ASP A 18 -0.59 -18.94 -3.07
C ASP A 18 -2.01 -18.75 -2.51
N ILE A 19 -2.36 -17.56 -2.06
CA ILE A 19 -3.71 -17.23 -1.63
C ILE A 19 -4.66 -17.30 -2.84
N SER A 20 -4.28 -16.73 -3.98
CA SER A 20 -5.08 -16.67 -5.20
C SER A 20 -5.36 -18.05 -5.81
N ALA A 21 -4.44 -19.00 -5.64
CA ALA A 21 -4.54 -20.34 -6.22
C ALA A 21 -5.58 -21.26 -5.50
N LYS A 22 -6.02 -20.89 -4.31
CA LYS A 22 -6.98 -21.66 -3.51
C LYS A 22 -8.42 -21.33 -3.90
N ASN A 23 -8.90 -21.93 -4.96
CA ASN A 23 -10.24 -21.71 -5.50
C ASN A 23 -11.28 -22.69 -4.98
N GLY A 24 -12.52 -22.25 -4.89
CA GLY A 24 -13.67 -23.03 -5.22
C GLY A 24 -14.92 -22.96 -4.36
N ASP A 25 -14.91 -22.61 -3.08
CA ASP A 25 -16.11 -22.52 -2.28
C ASP A 25 -16.46 -21.08 -1.88
N VAL A 26 -17.67 -20.91 -1.34
CA VAL A 26 -18.20 -19.60 -0.93
C VAL A 26 -17.30 -18.94 0.12
N GLN A 27 -16.76 -19.71 1.05
CA GLN A 27 -15.87 -19.22 2.11
C GLN A 27 -14.51 -18.79 1.55
N SER A 28 -13.93 -19.52 0.60
CA SER A 28 -12.70 -19.15 -0.09
C SER A 28 -12.86 -17.86 -0.90
N THR A 29 -14.00 -17.72 -1.58
CA THR A 29 -14.33 -16.49 -2.31
C THR A 29 -14.38 -15.28 -1.37
N ALA A 30 -15.06 -15.39 -0.23
CA ALA A 30 -15.09 -14.34 0.78
C ALA A 30 -13.68 -14.01 1.30
N LEU A 31 -12.85 -15.03 1.56
CA LEU A 31 -11.47 -14.83 2.00
C LEU A 31 -10.66 -14.07 0.95
N HIS A 32 -10.77 -14.41 -0.32
CA HIS A 32 -10.09 -13.72 -1.40
C HIS A 32 -10.51 -12.25 -1.50
N ILE A 33 -11.82 -11.97 -1.49
CA ILE A 33 -12.32 -10.59 -1.54
C ILE A 33 -11.75 -9.79 -0.36
N ALA A 34 -11.79 -10.34 0.87
CA ALA A 34 -11.28 -9.68 2.07
C ALA A 34 -9.77 -9.42 1.99
N VAL A 35 -8.98 -10.40 1.56
CA VAL A 35 -7.52 -10.30 1.52
C VAL A 35 -7.07 -9.30 0.46
N PHE A 36 -7.61 -9.41 -0.77
CA PHE A 36 -7.23 -8.49 -1.85
C PHE A 36 -7.62 -7.06 -1.54
N SER A 37 -8.85 -6.82 -1.07
CA SER A 37 -9.31 -5.47 -0.77
C SER A 37 -8.58 -4.84 0.42
N ALA A 38 -8.51 -5.56 1.54
CA ALA A 38 -8.03 -4.97 2.79
C ALA A 38 -6.50 -4.95 2.88
N PHE A 39 -5.82 -5.98 2.38
CA PHE A 39 -4.40 -6.15 2.65
C PHE A 39 -3.53 -6.00 1.41
N THR A 40 -3.93 -6.48 0.24
CA THR A 40 -3.14 -6.28 -0.97
C THR A 40 -3.23 -4.83 -1.45
N GLU A 41 -4.42 -4.32 -1.72
CA GLU A 41 -4.62 -2.93 -2.17
C GLU A 41 -4.64 -1.95 -0.99
N GLY A 42 -5.28 -2.33 0.11
CA GLY A 42 -5.51 -1.45 1.26
C GLY A 42 -4.33 -1.31 2.23
N MET A 43 -3.26 -2.10 2.10
CA MET A 43 -2.13 -2.08 3.05
C MET A 43 -0.76 -2.20 2.38
N GLN A 44 -0.50 -3.24 1.55
CA GLN A 44 0.85 -3.53 1.03
C GLN A 44 1.43 -2.46 0.11
N LEU A 45 0.62 -1.64 -0.56
CA LEU A 45 1.08 -0.55 -1.40
C LEU A 45 1.51 0.67 -0.57
N PHE A 46 0.99 0.81 0.65
CA PHE A 46 1.14 2.03 1.43
C PHE A 46 2.55 2.27 1.95
N SER A 47 3.36 1.24 2.20
CA SER A 47 4.76 1.46 2.56
C SER A 47 5.53 2.16 1.44
N SER A 48 5.34 1.71 0.19
CA SER A 48 5.93 2.35 -0.99
C SER A 48 5.40 3.77 -1.18
N PHE A 49 4.10 3.97 -1.04
CA PHE A 49 3.50 5.31 -1.16
C PHE A 49 4.06 6.30 -0.12
N ILE A 50 4.22 5.89 1.12
CA ILE A 50 4.79 6.72 2.19
C ILE A 50 6.22 7.13 1.85
N MET A 51 7.07 6.17 1.46
CA MET A 51 8.46 6.44 1.09
C MET A 51 8.54 7.39 -0.11
N LEU A 52 7.70 7.19 -1.13
CA LEU A 52 7.64 8.05 -2.30
C LEU A 52 7.10 9.45 -1.98
N LEU A 53 6.06 9.57 -1.14
CA LEU A 53 5.51 10.87 -0.71
C LEU A 53 6.46 11.66 0.19
N ASN A 54 7.43 11.01 0.81
CA ASN A 54 8.43 11.72 1.60
C ASN A 54 9.33 12.64 0.74
N PHE A 55 9.51 12.34 -0.56
CA PHE A 55 10.25 13.23 -1.47
C PHE A 55 9.53 14.58 -1.69
N PRO A 56 8.25 14.63 -2.12
CA PRO A 56 7.56 15.91 -2.25
C PRO A 56 7.35 16.64 -0.93
N ARG A 57 7.22 15.92 0.20
CA ARG A 57 7.21 16.52 1.54
C ARG A 57 8.44 17.40 1.77
N HIS A 58 9.59 17.05 1.21
CA HIS A 58 10.83 17.81 1.27
C HIS A 58 11.11 18.60 -0.02
N GLY A 59 10.09 18.94 -0.80
CA GLY A 59 10.20 19.76 -2.00
C GLY A 59 10.83 19.10 -3.22
N LYS A 60 11.06 17.76 -3.17
CA LYS A 60 11.69 16.97 -4.23
C LYS A 60 10.64 16.16 -5.00
N MET A 61 10.92 15.87 -6.27
CA MET A 61 10.13 14.95 -7.11
C MET A 61 8.61 15.19 -7.06
N LYS A 62 8.19 16.45 -7.10
CA LYS A 62 6.79 16.87 -6.94
C LYS A 62 5.83 16.22 -7.94
N GLY A 63 6.23 16.09 -9.23
CA GLY A 63 5.41 15.42 -10.24
C GLY A 63 5.19 13.93 -9.95
N MET A 64 6.21 13.22 -9.45
CA MET A 64 6.04 11.85 -8.97
C MET A 64 5.08 11.81 -7.78
N GLY A 65 5.22 12.72 -6.82
CA GLY A 65 4.32 12.83 -5.67
C GLY A 65 2.87 12.99 -6.09
N GLN A 66 2.59 13.80 -7.11
CA GLN A 66 1.25 13.97 -7.66
C GLN A 66 0.69 12.66 -8.22
N ILE A 67 1.50 11.91 -8.98
CA ILE A 67 1.10 10.59 -9.51
C ILE A 67 0.79 9.62 -8.35
N VAL A 68 1.65 9.57 -7.34
CA VAL A 68 1.46 8.72 -6.15
C VAL A 68 0.17 9.09 -5.41
N THR A 69 -0.12 10.39 -5.25
CA THR A 69 -1.37 10.84 -4.62
C THR A 69 -2.60 10.36 -5.41
N TRP A 70 -2.58 10.42 -6.73
CA TRP A 70 -3.66 9.90 -7.56
C TRP A 70 -3.82 8.39 -7.39
N SER A 71 -2.71 7.63 -7.40
CA SER A 71 -2.75 6.19 -7.16
C SER A 71 -3.36 5.86 -5.79
N ILE A 72 -3.03 6.61 -4.74
CA ILE A 72 -3.62 6.40 -3.40
C ILE A 72 -5.13 6.63 -3.40
N VAL A 73 -5.61 7.64 -4.14
CA VAL A 73 -7.06 7.89 -4.28
C VAL A 73 -7.74 6.69 -4.95
N ASP A 74 -7.17 6.19 -6.05
CA ASP A 74 -7.72 5.02 -6.77
C ASP A 74 -7.73 3.78 -5.87
N GLU A 75 -6.61 3.46 -5.19
CA GLU A 75 -6.52 2.32 -4.28
C GLU A 75 -7.47 2.45 -3.08
N THR A 76 -7.75 3.66 -2.64
CA THR A 76 -8.72 3.90 -1.56
C THR A 76 -10.13 3.55 -2.04
N ILE A 77 -10.52 3.98 -3.25
CA ILE A 77 -11.82 3.66 -3.86
C ILE A 77 -11.96 2.15 -4.09
N HIS A 78 -10.92 1.49 -4.61
CA HIS A 78 -10.90 0.04 -4.81
C HIS A 78 -11.10 -0.69 -3.48
N THR A 79 -10.30 -0.36 -2.47
CA THR A 79 -10.37 -0.95 -1.13
C THR A 79 -11.77 -0.80 -0.52
N GLU A 80 -12.35 0.41 -0.55
CA GLU A 80 -13.67 0.68 0.03
C GLU A 80 -14.78 -0.06 -0.72
N SER A 81 -14.72 -0.08 -2.05
CA SER A 81 -15.70 -0.75 -2.90
C SER A 81 -15.67 -2.26 -2.69
N MET A 82 -14.49 -2.85 -2.66
CA MET A 82 -14.33 -4.29 -2.46
C MET A 82 -14.67 -4.72 -1.02
N ILE A 83 -14.41 -3.87 0.00
CA ILE A 83 -14.86 -4.14 1.37
C ILE A 83 -16.39 -4.08 1.46
N LYS A 84 -17.06 -3.19 0.72
CA LYS A 84 -18.52 -3.19 0.63
C LYS A 84 -19.02 -4.48 -0.03
N LEU A 85 -18.41 -4.91 -1.12
CA LEU A 85 -18.72 -6.18 -1.77
C LEU A 85 -18.55 -7.35 -0.80
N PHE A 86 -17.44 -7.41 -0.06
CA PHE A 86 -17.23 -8.43 0.97
C PHE A 86 -18.38 -8.46 1.99
N LYS A 87 -18.81 -7.30 2.50
CA LYS A 87 -19.89 -7.22 3.48
C LYS A 87 -21.23 -7.71 2.92
N GLU A 88 -21.57 -7.34 1.70
CA GLU A 88 -22.80 -7.86 1.05
C GLU A 88 -22.69 -9.34 0.78
N TYR A 89 -21.55 -9.84 0.33
CA TYR A 89 -21.32 -11.27 0.11
C TYR A 89 -21.48 -12.09 1.40
N VAL A 90 -20.94 -11.62 2.52
CA VAL A 90 -21.10 -12.25 3.84
C VAL A 90 -22.56 -12.18 4.32
N LYS A 91 -23.27 -11.09 4.02
CA LYS A 91 -24.68 -10.92 4.38
C LYS A 91 -25.60 -11.88 3.60
N GLU A 92 -25.26 -12.16 2.34
CA GLU A 92 -25.95 -13.16 1.50
C GLU A 92 -25.63 -14.61 1.92
N ASN A 93 -24.47 -14.81 2.57
CA ASN A 93 -23.98 -16.12 3.00
C ASN A 93 -23.58 -16.10 4.49
N PRO A 94 -24.50 -15.88 5.43
CA PRO A 94 -24.16 -15.59 6.83
C PRO A 94 -23.44 -16.75 7.55
N GLU A 95 -23.59 -17.98 7.09
CA GLU A 95 -22.95 -19.18 7.65
C GLU A 95 -21.43 -19.16 7.50
N ILE A 96 -20.90 -18.46 6.50
CA ILE A 96 -19.44 -18.36 6.30
C ILE A 96 -18.75 -17.39 7.27
N TRP A 97 -19.51 -16.47 7.90
CA TRP A 97 -18.95 -15.51 8.86
C TRP A 97 -18.70 -16.14 10.23
N ASN A 98 -17.97 -17.23 10.24
CA ASN A 98 -17.63 -18.04 11.40
C ASN A 98 -16.21 -17.77 11.90
N ASP A 99 -15.82 -18.40 13.00
CA ASP A 99 -14.51 -18.18 13.63
C ASP A 99 -13.36 -18.73 12.76
N GLU A 100 -13.62 -19.71 11.90
CA GLU A 100 -12.62 -20.24 10.98
C GLU A 100 -12.22 -19.17 9.94
N LEU A 101 -13.18 -18.56 9.25
CA LEU A 101 -12.92 -17.50 8.28
C LEU A 101 -12.22 -16.30 8.93
N LYS A 102 -12.71 -15.86 10.10
CA LYS A 102 -12.10 -14.76 10.86
C LYS A 102 -10.66 -15.09 11.25
N GLY A 103 -10.41 -16.31 11.72
CA GLY A 103 -9.06 -16.78 12.07
C GLY A 103 -8.11 -16.78 10.86
N LYS A 104 -8.59 -17.23 9.70
CA LYS A 104 -7.82 -17.19 8.44
C LYS A 104 -7.47 -15.75 8.06
N ILE A 105 -8.42 -14.81 8.13
CA ILE A 105 -8.18 -13.40 7.84
C ILE A 105 -7.11 -12.82 8.77
N TYR A 106 -7.17 -13.09 10.07
CA TYR A 106 -6.15 -12.63 11.03
C TYR A 106 -4.77 -13.21 10.73
N THR A 107 -4.67 -14.51 10.49
CA THR A 107 -3.40 -15.16 10.16
C THR A 107 -2.76 -14.58 8.91
N ILE A 108 -3.57 -14.30 7.88
CA ILE A 108 -3.09 -13.69 6.64
C ILE A 108 -2.65 -12.25 6.90
N ALA A 109 -3.43 -11.46 7.64
CA ALA A 109 -3.07 -10.09 7.99
C ALA A 109 -1.72 -10.01 8.71
N GLU A 110 -1.50 -10.86 9.71
CA GLU A 110 -0.22 -10.94 10.44
C GLU A 110 0.94 -11.33 9.52
N ARG A 111 0.73 -12.35 8.66
CA ARG A 111 1.76 -12.77 7.72
C ARG A 111 2.10 -11.68 6.70
N MET A 112 1.10 -10.98 6.15
CA MET A 112 1.31 -9.90 5.20
C MET A 112 2.03 -8.71 5.83
N VAL A 113 1.77 -8.37 7.10
CA VAL A 113 2.54 -7.36 7.85
C VAL A 113 3.99 -7.76 8.01
N LEU A 114 4.28 -9.02 8.33
CA LEU A 114 5.67 -9.50 8.42
C LEU A 114 6.42 -9.44 7.08
N LEU A 115 5.75 -9.76 5.99
CA LEU A 115 6.32 -9.64 4.65
C LEU A 115 6.58 -8.18 4.27
N GLU A 116 5.70 -7.29 4.69
CA GLU A 116 5.85 -5.85 4.49
C GLU A 116 7.01 -5.29 5.33
N ASP A 117 7.17 -5.73 6.58
CA ASP A 117 8.32 -5.37 7.41
C ASP A 117 9.65 -5.71 6.73
N ARG A 118 9.76 -6.89 6.12
CA ARG A 118 10.97 -7.33 5.40
C ARG A 118 11.24 -6.48 4.16
N PHE A 119 10.19 -6.10 3.44
CA PHE A 119 10.32 -5.17 2.31
C PHE A 119 10.78 -3.78 2.78
N ILE A 120 10.21 -3.27 3.87
CA ILE A 120 10.62 -1.99 4.46
C ILE A 120 12.08 -2.04 4.89
N ASP A 121 12.52 -3.13 5.54
CA ASP A 121 13.93 -3.29 5.94
C ASP A 121 14.87 -3.26 4.73
N LEU A 122 14.51 -3.92 3.64
CA LEU A 122 15.25 -3.86 2.38
C LEU A 122 15.31 -2.42 1.83
N ALA A 123 14.19 -1.72 1.81
CA ALA A 123 14.13 -0.35 1.28
C ALA A 123 14.97 0.65 2.11
N PHE A 124 15.16 0.38 3.39
CA PHE A 124 15.96 1.20 4.31
C PHE A 124 17.37 0.62 4.58
N GLU A 125 17.82 -0.37 3.81
CA GLU A 125 19.15 -0.99 4.00
C GLU A 125 20.30 0.02 3.97
N LEU A 126 20.20 1.06 3.15
CA LEU A 126 21.20 2.12 3.05
C LEU A 126 21.04 3.25 4.10
N GLY A 127 20.09 3.10 5.01
CA GLY A 127 19.84 4.07 6.08
C GLY A 127 18.49 4.80 5.98
N PRO A 128 18.20 5.70 6.93
CA PRO A 128 16.94 6.43 6.98
C PRO A 128 16.85 7.48 5.86
N MET A 129 15.63 7.82 5.49
CA MET A 129 15.31 8.98 4.66
C MET A 129 15.21 10.25 5.55
N ASN A 130 15.12 11.43 4.92
CA ASN A 130 14.90 12.68 5.67
C ASN A 130 13.59 12.57 6.47
N ASP A 131 13.69 12.71 7.79
CA ASP A 131 12.57 12.68 8.75
C ASP A 131 11.64 11.46 8.61
N LEU A 132 12.16 10.33 8.14
CA LEU A 132 11.45 9.06 8.02
C LEU A 132 12.41 7.88 8.18
N ASN A 133 12.14 6.99 9.12
CA ASN A 133 12.88 5.76 9.32
C ASN A 133 12.00 4.52 9.09
N SER A 134 12.62 3.34 9.06
CA SER A 134 11.91 2.08 8.82
C SER A 134 10.84 1.79 9.87
N GLU A 135 11.11 2.11 11.14
CA GLU A 135 10.16 1.85 12.22
C GLU A 135 8.89 2.71 12.10
N ASP A 136 9.03 3.97 11.69
CA ASP A 136 7.87 4.85 11.43
C ASP A 136 6.95 4.26 10.37
N VAL A 137 7.52 3.73 9.28
CA VAL A 137 6.75 3.10 8.21
C VAL A 137 6.11 1.79 8.69
N LYS A 138 6.83 0.95 9.42
CA LYS A 138 6.30 -0.29 10.01
C LYS A 138 5.14 -0.01 10.96
N GLN A 139 5.24 1.00 11.80
CA GLN A 139 4.15 1.40 12.70
C GLN A 139 2.93 1.89 11.92
N TYR A 140 3.13 2.62 10.83
CA TYR A 140 2.02 3.03 9.98
C TYR A 140 1.35 1.83 9.29
N ILE A 141 2.09 0.84 8.83
CA ILE A 141 1.52 -0.39 8.25
C ILE A 141 0.67 -1.13 9.29
N ARG A 142 1.11 -1.22 10.54
CA ARG A 142 0.31 -1.78 11.64
C ARG A 142 -0.96 -0.98 11.91
N TYR A 143 -0.85 0.34 11.92
CA TYR A 143 -2.01 1.23 12.07
C TYR A 143 -3.04 1.00 10.96
N ILE A 144 -2.62 0.98 9.70
CA ILE A 144 -3.54 0.80 8.57
C ILE A 144 -4.14 -0.61 8.57
N THR A 145 -3.38 -1.64 8.95
CA THR A 145 -3.87 -3.03 9.09
C THR A 145 -5.02 -3.11 10.09
N ASP A 146 -4.90 -2.48 11.26
CA ASP A 146 -5.98 -2.43 12.24
C ASP A 146 -7.22 -1.71 11.67
N ARG A 147 -7.04 -0.63 10.91
CA ARG A 147 -8.14 0.07 10.23
C ARG A 147 -8.83 -0.82 9.21
N ARG A 148 -8.10 -1.61 8.43
CA ARG A 148 -8.66 -2.54 7.45
C ARG A 148 -9.40 -3.70 8.11
N LEU A 149 -8.86 -4.28 9.18
CA LEU A 149 -9.55 -5.29 9.98
C LEU A 149 -10.89 -4.76 10.53
N ILE A 150 -10.90 -3.55 11.10
CA ILE A 150 -12.12 -2.90 11.59
C ILE A 150 -13.11 -2.67 10.44
N SER A 151 -12.65 -2.25 9.27
CA SER A 151 -13.49 -2.07 8.09
C SER A 151 -14.12 -3.38 7.60
N LEU A 152 -13.47 -4.51 7.78
CA LEU A 152 -14.04 -5.85 7.52
C LEU A 152 -15.02 -6.31 8.59
N GLY A 153 -15.18 -5.60 9.71
CA GLY A 153 -16.04 -5.99 10.84
C GLY A 153 -15.32 -6.82 11.90
N LEU A 154 -13.98 -6.81 11.88
CA LEU A 154 -13.12 -7.50 12.84
C LEU A 154 -12.55 -6.52 13.88
N LYS A 155 -11.84 -7.04 14.89
CA LYS A 155 -11.11 -6.22 15.86
C LYS A 155 -9.68 -6.00 15.37
N GLY A 156 -9.10 -4.83 15.65
CA GLY A 156 -7.69 -4.59 15.45
C GLY A 156 -6.83 -5.44 16.40
N ILE A 157 -5.71 -5.93 15.92
CA ILE A 157 -4.78 -6.81 16.67
C ILE A 157 -3.37 -6.24 16.80
N MET A 158 -3.02 -5.25 15.97
CA MET A 158 -1.67 -4.64 15.93
C MET A 158 -1.43 -3.62 17.06
N LYS A 159 -2.49 -3.22 17.77
CA LYS A 159 -2.46 -2.32 18.95
C LYS A 159 -1.94 -0.90 18.69
N VAL A 160 -1.91 -0.44 17.45
CA VAL A 160 -1.53 0.92 17.08
C VAL A 160 -2.78 1.80 16.98
N LYS A 161 -3.05 2.56 18.04
CA LYS A 161 -4.30 3.34 18.17
C LYS A 161 -4.28 4.69 17.43
N LYS A 162 -3.13 5.27 17.21
CA LYS A 162 -2.98 6.61 16.61
C LYS A 162 -2.15 6.50 15.35
N ASN A 163 -2.51 7.30 14.35
CA ASN A 163 -1.70 7.45 13.14
C ASN A 163 -0.30 7.97 13.50
N PRO A 164 0.78 7.22 13.27
CA PRO A 164 2.13 7.68 13.56
C PRO A 164 2.66 8.71 12.55
N LEU A 165 2.05 8.79 11.35
CA LEU A 165 2.48 9.65 10.26
C LEU A 165 1.33 10.57 9.81
N LEU A 166 0.94 11.53 10.65
CA LEU A 166 -0.16 12.46 10.37
C LEU A 166 0.02 13.22 9.05
N TRP A 167 1.26 13.55 8.70
CA TRP A 167 1.57 14.26 7.45
C TRP A 167 1.14 13.48 6.19
N VAL A 168 1.11 12.15 6.25
CA VAL A 168 0.62 11.31 5.14
C VAL A 168 -0.86 11.59 4.90
N GLU A 169 -1.65 11.62 5.98
CA GLU A 169 -3.08 11.90 5.91
C GLU A 169 -3.35 13.34 5.42
N GLU A 170 -2.55 14.30 5.88
CA GLU A 170 -2.62 15.69 5.42
C GLU A 170 -2.32 15.82 3.92
N MET A 171 -1.30 15.11 3.41
CA MET A 171 -0.96 15.13 1.99
C MET A 171 -2.01 14.46 1.11
N ILE A 172 -2.62 13.37 1.57
CA ILE A 172 -3.66 12.64 0.83
C ILE A 172 -4.97 13.44 0.81
N ASN A 173 -5.33 14.07 1.93
CA ASN A 173 -6.57 14.82 2.08
C ASN A 173 -6.45 16.31 1.68
N ALA A 174 -5.26 16.76 1.26
CA ALA A 174 -5.10 18.12 0.75
C ALA A 174 -6.09 18.34 -0.42
N PRO A 175 -6.91 19.40 -0.39
CA PRO A 175 -7.92 19.63 -1.40
C PRO A 175 -7.23 19.82 -2.76
N THR A 176 -7.32 18.81 -3.62
CA THR A 176 -6.99 18.94 -5.03
C THR A 176 -8.15 19.65 -5.71
N HIS A 177 -8.02 20.96 -5.92
CA HIS A 177 -9.02 21.78 -6.63
C HIS A 177 -9.10 21.50 -8.14
N THR A 178 -8.47 20.44 -8.62
CA THR A 178 -8.31 20.16 -10.04
C THR A 178 -8.80 18.74 -10.36
N ASN A 179 -9.57 18.65 -11.46
CA ASN A 179 -10.06 17.39 -11.98
C ASN A 179 -8.89 16.49 -12.39
N PHE A 180 -8.88 15.24 -11.94
CA PHE A 180 -7.87 14.23 -12.29
C PHE A 180 -7.58 14.17 -13.81
N PHE A 181 -8.60 14.24 -14.66
CA PHE A 181 -8.46 14.17 -16.11
C PHE A 181 -7.92 15.46 -16.75
N GLU A 182 -7.91 16.56 -16.03
CA GLU A 182 -7.45 17.87 -16.52
C GLU A 182 -6.07 18.24 -16.01
N ASN A 183 -5.59 17.56 -14.95
CA ASN A 183 -4.29 17.82 -14.35
C ASN A 183 -3.19 17.05 -15.07
N ARG A 184 -2.22 17.80 -15.59
CA ARG A 184 -0.92 17.26 -15.94
C ARG A 184 0.02 17.45 -14.74
N ALA A 185 1.00 16.57 -14.55
CA ALA A 185 2.07 16.75 -13.58
C ALA A 185 2.97 17.94 -14.00
N THR A 186 2.48 19.15 -13.73
CA THR A 186 3.08 20.41 -14.23
C THR A 186 4.11 21.01 -13.29
N ASP A 187 4.35 20.39 -12.13
CA ASP A 187 5.25 20.90 -11.09
C ASP A 187 6.75 20.79 -11.44
N TYR A 188 7.07 20.27 -12.62
CA TYR A 188 8.43 20.32 -13.14
C TYR A 188 8.66 21.60 -13.93
N ALA A 189 9.59 22.42 -13.45
CA ALA A 189 10.08 23.56 -14.25
C ALA A 189 10.69 23.02 -15.55
N ARG A 190 10.10 23.38 -16.69
CA ARG A 190 10.73 23.12 -18.00
C ARG A 190 12.07 23.82 -18.04
N GLY A 191 13.15 23.06 -18.23
CA GLY A 191 14.52 23.60 -18.30
C GLY A 191 15.32 23.47 -16.99
N ALA A 192 14.83 22.78 -15.97
CA ALA A 192 15.60 22.45 -14.77
C ALA A 192 16.71 21.40 -15.01
N LEU A 193 16.67 20.70 -16.15
CA LEU A 193 17.71 19.80 -16.61
C LEU A 193 18.57 20.57 -17.63
N SER A 194 19.84 20.79 -17.30
CA SER A 194 20.87 21.24 -18.24
C SER A 194 21.61 20.02 -18.77
N GLY A 195 21.85 19.94 -20.08
CA GLY A 195 22.50 18.84 -20.76
C GLY A 195 21.62 18.16 -21.81
N SER A 196 22.23 17.34 -22.65
CA SER A 196 21.55 16.51 -23.64
C SER A 196 21.56 15.05 -23.21
N TRP A 197 20.72 14.23 -23.85
CA TRP A 197 20.76 12.77 -23.66
C TRP A 197 22.14 12.18 -24.04
N ASP A 198 22.84 12.81 -24.98
CA ASP A 198 24.18 12.39 -25.40
C ASP A 198 25.20 12.58 -24.27
N ASP A 199 25.06 13.61 -23.43
CA ASP A 199 25.91 13.84 -22.27
C ASP A 199 25.75 12.76 -21.19
N VAL A 200 24.58 12.11 -21.12
CA VAL A 200 24.29 11.04 -20.17
C VAL A 200 24.99 9.74 -20.59
N TRP A 201 25.02 9.46 -21.89
CA TRP A 201 25.56 8.23 -22.45
C TRP A 201 27.04 8.32 -22.83
N ALA A 202 27.60 9.56 -22.89
CA ALA A 202 29.01 9.79 -23.18
C ALA A 202 29.95 9.56 -21.98
N LYS A 203 29.41 9.34 -20.78
CA LYS A 203 30.22 8.93 -19.62
C LYS A 203 30.33 7.42 -19.65
N GLU A 204 31.37 6.91 -20.33
CA GLU A 204 31.81 5.55 -20.15
C GLU A 204 32.13 5.30 -18.66
N ILE A 205 31.64 4.19 -18.16
CA ILE A 205 31.87 3.65 -16.83
C ILE A 205 33.30 3.17 -16.70
#